data_692188412d7b8d09fe7908dae766e4e9
#
_entry.id   692188412d7b8d09fe7908dae766e4e9
#
_cell.length_a   1.000
_cell.length_b   1.000
_cell.length_c   1.000
_cell.angle_alpha   90.00
_cell.angle_beta   90.00
_cell.angle_gamma   90.00
#
_symmetry.space_group_name_H-M   'P 1'
#
loop_
_entity.id
_entity.type
_entity.pdbx_description
1 polymer ?
#
loop_
_entity_poly.entity_id
_entity_poly.type
_entity_poly.pdbx_seq_one_letter_code
_entity_poly.pdbx_strand_id
1 'polypeptide(L)'
;NCVITPNDGSEPVRTRAGQVLMAIGRRPDTEGLCGTDVNLEKKDGRIAVSADFETSEPGVYAIGDVCAEIQLAHVAAAQGTYVVEKIAGRPHSIQLQAVPTGMFVPLPIVPNCIYTDPEIATVGLTEEEAGKRGLKVRCGHFSMEENGRSIISGEQDGFIQLVFEAYSNTIVGAQMMCPRATDMIGEIATAIANGLTAEQMSFEIGRAHV
;
A
#
# COMPACT_ATOMS: atom_id res chain seq x y z
N ASN A 1 28.08 20.77 4.71
CA ASN A 1 28.65 19.62 4.02
C ASN A 1 27.91 18.37 4.46
N CYS A 2 27.38 17.62 3.52
CA CYS A 2 26.81 16.29 3.73
C CYS A 2 27.76 15.22 3.24
N VAL A 3 27.83 14.10 3.96
CA VAL A 3 28.56 12.90 3.54
C VAL A 3 27.51 11.79 3.41
N ILE A 4 27.39 11.23 2.23
CA ILE A 4 26.48 10.12 1.93
C ILE A 4 27.36 8.87 1.86
N THR A 5 27.15 7.93 2.77
CA THR A 5 27.87 6.65 2.80
C THR A 5 26.94 5.57 2.27
N PRO A 6 27.19 5.02 1.07
CA PRO A 6 26.37 3.94 0.54
C PRO A 6 26.52 2.65 1.36
N ASN A 7 25.44 1.86 1.44
CA ASN A 7 25.46 0.58 2.16
C ASN A 7 26.11 -0.57 1.36
N ASP A 8 26.43 -0.34 0.09
CA ASP A 8 27.06 -1.32 -0.82
C ASP A 8 28.58 -1.35 -0.72
N GLY A 9 29.16 -0.53 0.18
CA GLY A 9 30.62 -0.42 0.38
C GLY A 9 31.34 0.48 -0.63
N SER A 10 30.60 1.20 -1.48
CA SER A 10 31.21 2.20 -2.38
C SER A 10 31.70 3.43 -1.60
N GLU A 11 32.59 4.21 -2.24
CA GLU A 11 33.19 5.39 -1.63
C GLU A 11 32.16 6.45 -1.22
N PRO A 12 32.33 7.08 -0.05
CA PRO A 12 31.42 8.13 0.41
C PRO A 12 31.40 9.35 -0.51
N VAL A 13 30.21 9.77 -0.89
CA VAL A 13 29.99 10.98 -1.69
C VAL A 13 29.89 12.20 -0.78
N ARG A 14 30.68 13.23 -1.03
CA ARG A 14 30.63 14.51 -0.31
C ARG A 14 29.95 15.57 -1.17
N THR A 15 28.91 16.20 -0.62
CA THR A 15 28.19 17.29 -1.29
C THR A 15 28.00 18.48 -0.37
N ARG A 16 27.71 19.65 -0.97
CA ARG A 16 27.33 20.86 -0.24
C ARG A 16 25.85 21.13 -0.49
N ALA A 17 25.12 21.36 0.58
CA ALA A 17 23.74 21.78 0.51
C ALA A 17 23.51 22.97 1.45
N GLY A 18 22.63 23.90 1.05
CA GLY A 18 22.18 24.99 1.90
C GLY A 18 21.19 24.52 2.96
N GLN A 19 20.40 23.51 2.60
CA GLN A 19 19.40 22.87 3.48
C GLN A 19 19.45 21.36 3.26
N VAL A 20 19.06 20.60 4.28
CA VAL A 20 18.95 19.14 4.24
C VAL A 20 17.57 18.76 4.74
N LEU A 21 16.78 18.07 3.90
CA LEU A 21 15.51 17.49 4.28
C LEU A 21 15.70 16.02 4.70
N MET A 22 15.35 15.70 5.93
CA MET A 22 15.26 14.31 6.40
C MET A 22 13.84 13.78 6.18
N ALA A 23 13.69 12.90 5.20
CA ALA A 23 12.42 12.27 4.82
C ALA A 23 12.56 10.74 4.81
N ILE A 24 13.18 10.17 5.87
CA ILE A 24 13.57 8.76 5.98
C ILE A 24 12.52 7.86 6.62
N GLY A 25 11.30 8.34 6.79
CA GLY A 25 10.19 7.59 7.36
C GLY A 25 9.50 8.30 8.52
N ARG A 26 8.54 7.60 9.12
CA ARG A 26 7.72 8.07 10.23
C ARG A 26 7.76 7.05 11.36
N ARG A 27 7.61 7.54 12.58
CA ARG A 27 7.40 6.71 13.77
C ARG A 27 6.16 7.22 14.51
N PRO A 28 5.41 6.32 15.19
CA PRO A 28 4.29 6.75 16.01
C PRO A 28 4.77 7.68 17.13
N ASP A 29 4.01 8.75 17.37
CA ASP A 29 4.18 9.58 18.55
C ASP A 29 3.14 9.13 19.57
N THR A 30 3.60 8.48 20.62
CA THR A 30 2.77 7.93 21.70
C THR A 30 3.09 8.58 23.05
N GLU A 31 3.89 9.66 23.05
CA GLU A 31 4.23 10.39 24.27
C GLU A 31 3.06 11.27 24.70
N GLY A 32 2.75 11.28 25.98
CA GLY A 32 1.70 12.12 26.55
C GLY A 32 0.26 11.77 26.20
N LEU A 33 0.02 10.65 25.51
CA LEU A 33 -1.34 10.21 25.16
C LEU A 33 -2.16 9.77 26.38
N CYS A 34 -1.51 9.26 27.42
CA CYS A 34 -2.15 8.75 28.61
C CYS A 34 -1.76 9.58 29.82
N GLY A 35 -2.71 9.78 30.73
CA GLY A 35 -2.41 10.27 32.08
C GLY A 35 -1.63 9.24 32.90
N THR A 36 -1.34 9.58 34.16
CA THR A 36 -0.58 8.71 35.07
C THR A 36 -1.28 7.39 35.39
N ASP A 37 -2.58 7.30 35.17
CA ASP A 37 -3.44 6.21 35.61
C ASP A 37 -3.78 5.20 34.49
N VAL A 38 -3.40 5.49 33.24
CA VAL A 38 -3.64 4.62 32.07
C VAL A 38 -2.30 4.28 31.44
N ASN A 39 -1.99 2.98 31.39
CA ASN A 39 -0.79 2.47 30.75
C ASN A 39 -1.14 1.51 29.61
N LEU A 40 -1.13 2.03 28.37
CA LEU A 40 -1.37 1.22 27.21
C LEU A 40 -0.13 0.39 26.86
N GLU A 41 -0.33 -0.89 26.63
CA GLU A 41 0.74 -1.76 26.12
C GLU A 41 1.27 -1.26 24.79
N LYS A 42 2.59 -1.34 24.60
CA LYS A 42 3.27 -0.93 23.36
C LYS A 42 4.13 -2.08 22.84
N LYS A 43 4.10 -2.23 21.52
CA LYS A 43 4.97 -3.14 20.79
C LYS A 43 5.67 -2.37 19.68
N ASP A 44 6.99 -2.42 19.63
CA ASP A 44 7.82 -1.73 18.62
C ASP A 44 7.51 -0.21 18.51
N GLY A 45 7.21 0.42 19.66
CA GLY A 45 6.88 1.85 19.75
C GLY A 45 5.45 2.20 19.36
N ARG A 46 4.62 1.23 18.96
CA ARG A 46 3.20 1.38 18.63
C ARG A 46 2.33 0.91 19.78
N ILE A 47 1.11 1.45 19.87
CA ILE A 47 0.11 0.92 20.80
C ILE A 47 -0.27 -0.49 20.32
N ALA A 48 -0.15 -1.48 21.21
CA ALA A 48 -0.59 -2.84 20.94
C ALA A 48 -2.12 -2.91 20.92
N VAL A 49 -2.68 -3.53 19.88
CA VAL A 49 -4.12 -3.69 19.71
C VAL A 49 -4.46 -5.12 19.32
N SER A 50 -5.70 -5.52 19.64
CA SER A 50 -6.30 -6.76 19.17
C SER A 50 -6.61 -6.69 17.65
N ALA A 51 -7.12 -7.80 17.10
CA ALA A 51 -7.62 -7.82 15.72
C ALA A 51 -8.77 -6.82 15.45
N ASP A 52 -9.43 -6.39 16.51
CA ASP A 52 -10.54 -5.44 16.48
C ASP A 52 -10.13 -4.02 16.92
N PHE A 53 -8.83 -3.73 16.93
CA PHE A 53 -8.24 -2.44 17.32
C PHE A 53 -8.45 -2.03 18.79
N GLU A 54 -8.90 -2.94 19.67
CA GLU A 54 -9.00 -2.68 21.10
C GLU A 54 -7.62 -2.79 21.75
N THR A 55 -7.29 -1.82 22.60
CA THR A 55 -6.02 -1.76 23.32
C THR A 55 -6.01 -2.70 24.54
N SER A 56 -4.95 -2.66 25.34
CA SER A 56 -4.90 -3.34 26.66
C SER A 56 -5.91 -2.81 27.67
N GLU A 57 -6.46 -1.60 27.44
CA GLU A 57 -7.49 -1.00 28.28
C GLU A 57 -8.87 -1.27 27.68
N PRO A 58 -9.79 -1.97 28.38
CA PRO A 58 -11.10 -2.31 27.86
C PRO A 58 -11.93 -1.09 27.43
N GLY A 59 -12.53 -1.15 26.24
CA GLY A 59 -13.32 -0.05 25.68
C GLY A 59 -12.49 1.09 25.06
N VAL A 60 -11.17 0.99 25.10
CA VAL A 60 -10.25 1.95 24.47
C VAL A 60 -9.68 1.35 23.19
N TYR A 61 -9.84 2.07 22.10
CA TYR A 61 -9.39 1.63 20.75
C TYR A 61 -8.30 2.54 20.23
N ALA A 62 -7.37 1.98 19.47
CA ALA A 62 -6.34 2.74 18.77
C ALA A 62 -6.35 2.37 17.28
N ILE A 63 -6.30 3.38 16.41
CA ILE A 63 -6.34 3.24 14.95
C ILE A 63 -5.29 4.11 14.28
N GLY A 64 -4.98 3.84 13.02
CA GLY A 64 -4.07 4.63 12.21
C GLY A 64 -2.61 4.52 12.65
N ASP A 65 -1.84 5.56 12.36
CA ASP A 65 -0.37 5.58 12.50
C ASP A 65 0.15 5.20 13.89
N VAL A 66 -0.67 5.38 14.92
CA VAL A 66 -0.27 5.12 16.31
C VAL A 66 -0.19 3.63 16.64
N CYS A 67 -0.91 2.77 15.91
CA CYS A 67 -0.93 1.32 16.12
C CYS A 67 -0.64 0.51 14.84
N ALA A 68 -0.93 1.06 13.64
CA ALA A 68 -0.85 0.34 12.39
C ALA A 68 0.59 0.25 11.83
N GLU A 69 0.88 -0.84 11.11
CA GLU A 69 2.11 -0.97 10.32
C GLU A 69 2.06 -0.10 9.06
N ILE A 70 0.88 -0.02 8.44
CA ILE A 70 0.64 0.81 7.25
C ILE A 70 0.18 2.19 7.72
N GLN A 71 1.05 3.17 7.57
CA GLN A 71 0.84 4.56 8.02
C GLN A 71 0.28 5.41 6.87
N LEU A 72 -0.98 5.15 6.50
CA LEU A 72 -1.69 5.85 5.43
C LEU A 72 -3.04 6.39 5.95
N ALA A 73 -3.37 7.62 5.58
CA ALA A 73 -4.58 8.29 6.05
C ALA A 73 -5.88 7.55 5.73
N HIS A 74 -5.99 6.96 4.53
CA HIS A 74 -7.17 6.20 4.12
C HIS A 74 -7.28 4.86 4.87
N VAL A 75 -6.15 4.26 5.30
CA VAL A 75 -6.16 3.08 6.18
C VAL A 75 -6.71 3.46 7.56
N ALA A 76 -6.24 4.56 8.12
CA ALA A 76 -6.76 5.08 9.40
C ALA A 76 -8.26 5.38 9.33
N ALA A 77 -8.74 5.97 8.23
CA ALA A 77 -10.15 6.23 8.01
C ALA A 77 -10.98 4.93 7.95
N ALA A 78 -10.50 3.92 7.22
CA ALA A 78 -11.15 2.60 7.14
C ALA A 78 -11.21 1.90 8.51
N GLN A 79 -10.12 1.92 9.25
CA GLN A 79 -10.06 1.39 10.62
C GLN A 79 -11.03 2.12 11.54
N GLY A 80 -11.13 3.45 11.42
CA GLY A 80 -12.07 4.26 12.20
C GLY A 80 -13.53 3.88 11.93
N THR A 81 -13.91 3.72 10.67
CA THR A 81 -15.24 3.26 10.28
C THR A 81 -15.54 1.90 10.90
N TYR A 82 -14.62 0.94 10.75
CA TYR A 82 -14.75 -0.40 11.32
C TYR A 82 -14.97 -0.37 12.84
N VAL A 83 -14.14 0.38 13.58
CA VAL A 83 -14.25 0.47 15.06
C VAL A 83 -15.55 1.11 15.50
N VAL A 84 -16.00 2.18 14.83
CA VAL A 84 -17.27 2.85 15.16
C VAL A 84 -18.46 1.94 14.90
N GLU A 85 -18.46 1.19 13.80
CA GLU A 85 -19.52 0.20 13.51
C GLU A 85 -19.54 -0.92 14.56
N LYS A 86 -18.36 -1.40 14.98
CA LYS A 86 -18.22 -2.38 16.07
C LYS A 86 -18.81 -1.86 17.38
N ILE A 87 -18.43 -0.66 17.81
CA ILE A 87 -18.93 -0.04 19.04
C ILE A 87 -20.46 0.12 18.96
N ALA A 88 -20.98 0.47 17.79
CA ALA A 88 -22.42 0.62 17.56
C ALA A 88 -23.19 -0.70 17.40
N GLY A 89 -22.52 -1.85 17.42
CA GLY A 89 -23.13 -3.16 17.20
C GLY A 89 -23.72 -3.32 15.79
N ARG A 90 -23.16 -2.62 14.79
CA ARG A 90 -23.59 -2.67 13.40
C ARG A 90 -22.75 -3.66 12.60
N PRO A 91 -23.29 -4.24 11.51
CA PRO A 91 -22.50 -4.98 10.55
C PRO A 91 -21.39 -4.08 9.97
N HIS A 92 -20.21 -4.66 9.77
CA HIS A 92 -19.10 -3.91 9.18
C HIS A 92 -19.35 -3.65 7.70
N SER A 93 -19.27 -2.40 7.28
CA SER A 93 -19.33 -1.97 5.87
C SER A 93 -17.99 -2.16 5.16
N ILE A 94 -16.89 -2.22 5.93
CA ILE A 94 -15.53 -2.42 5.44
C ILE A 94 -15.00 -3.76 5.96
N GLN A 95 -14.60 -4.64 5.05
CA GLN A 95 -13.89 -5.86 5.40
C GLN A 95 -12.40 -5.56 5.48
N LEU A 96 -11.86 -5.45 6.68
CA LEU A 96 -10.43 -5.30 6.92
C LEU A 96 -9.67 -6.64 6.89
N GLN A 97 -10.40 -7.74 6.78
CA GLN A 97 -9.86 -9.10 6.66
C GLN A 97 -10.16 -9.66 5.27
N ALA A 98 -9.24 -10.50 4.81
CA ALA A 98 -9.19 -11.09 3.48
C ALA A 98 -10.53 -11.46 2.85
N VAL A 99 -10.64 -11.14 1.56
CA VAL A 99 -11.68 -11.68 0.68
C VAL A 99 -11.58 -13.22 0.68
N PRO A 100 -12.68 -13.97 0.84
CA PRO A 100 -12.67 -15.42 0.83
C PRO A 100 -12.57 -15.94 -0.61
N THR A 101 -11.42 -15.82 -1.22
CA THR A 101 -11.11 -16.46 -2.51
C THR A 101 -10.33 -17.76 -2.33
N GLY A 102 -10.32 -18.38 -1.14
CA GLY A 102 -9.51 -19.55 -0.85
C GLY A 102 -8.01 -19.27 -0.79
N MET A 103 -7.61 -18.06 -1.11
CA MET A 103 -6.25 -17.59 -1.07
C MET A 103 -6.13 -16.57 0.07
N PHE A 104 -5.36 -16.89 1.07
CA PHE A 104 -5.07 -15.99 2.18
C PHE A 104 -4.28 -14.77 1.68
N VAL A 105 -4.95 -13.70 1.36
CA VAL A 105 -4.34 -12.37 1.27
C VAL A 105 -4.77 -11.61 2.53
N PRO A 106 -3.99 -11.66 3.61
CA PRO A 106 -4.37 -11.08 4.91
C PRO A 106 -4.04 -9.60 4.99
N LEU A 107 -4.37 -8.83 3.96
CA LEU A 107 -4.21 -7.36 3.99
C LEU A 107 -5.43 -6.75 3.31
N PRO A 108 -6.01 -5.69 3.86
CA PRO A 108 -6.90 -4.86 3.08
C PRO A 108 -6.17 -4.47 1.79
N ILE A 109 -6.87 -4.51 0.66
CA ILE A 109 -6.30 -4.11 -0.62
C ILE A 109 -6.16 -2.59 -0.59
N VAL A 110 -4.98 -2.15 -0.14
CA VAL A 110 -4.69 -0.75 0.12
C VAL A 110 -3.71 -0.27 -0.93
N PRO A 111 -4.14 0.64 -1.83
CA PRO A 111 -3.21 1.31 -2.72
C PRO A 111 -2.20 2.14 -1.92
N ASN A 112 -0.93 2.06 -2.31
CA ASN A 112 0.13 2.92 -1.82
C ASN A 112 0.59 3.82 -2.96
N CYS A 113 0.48 5.14 -2.77
CA CYS A 113 0.74 6.15 -3.78
C CYS A 113 1.89 7.08 -3.34
N ILE A 114 2.86 7.28 -4.23
CA ILE A 114 3.99 8.19 -4.03
C ILE A 114 3.95 9.21 -5.18
N TYR A 115 3.78 10.47 -4.81
CA TYR A 115 3.57 11.59 -5.74
C TYR A 115 4.88 12.20 -6.21
N THR A 116 5.72 11.36 -6.81
CA THR A 116 6.96 11.73 -7.47
C THR A 116 6.72 12.04 -8.96
N ASP A 117 7.76 12.34 -9.70
CA ASP A 117 7.72 12.50 -11.16
C ASP A 117 8.80 11.58 -11.76
N PRO A 118 8.42 10.45 -12.43
CA PRO A 118 7.06 9.91 -12.56
C PRO A 118 6.47 9.44 -11.23
N GLU A 119 5.13 9.36 -11.16
CA GLU A 119 4.41 8.84 -10.00
C GLU A 119 4.67 7.34 -9.79
N ILE A 120 4.62 6.90 -8.53
CA ILE A 120 4.70 5.47 -8.19
C ILE A 120 3.43 5.06 -7.46
N ALA A 121 2.86 3.94 -7.88
CA ALA A 121 1.70 3.37 -7.19
C ALA A 121 1.82 1.84 -7.11
N THR A 122 1.41 1.27 -5.98
CA THR A 122 1.41 -0.18 -5.76
C THR A 122 0.14 -0.61 -5.06
N VAL A 123 -0.31 -1.84 -5.33
CA VAL A 123 -1.40 -2.49 -4.61
C VAL A 123 -1.22 -4.01 -4.65
N GLY A 124 -1.63 -4.71 -3.59
CA GLY A 124 -1.54 -6.16 -3.50
C GLY A 124 -0.11 -6.66 -3.35
N LEU A 125 0.20 -7.82 -3.93
CA LEU A 125 1.47 -8.52 -3.76
C LEU A 125 2.46 -8.19 -4.88
N THR A 126 3.73 -8.06 -4.50
CA THR A 126 4.84 -8.19 -5.44
C THR A 126 5.10 -9.66 -5.77
N GLU A 127 5.84 -9.94 -6.85
CA GLU A 127 6.28 -11.30 -7.19
C GLU A 127 7.06 -11.95 -6.04
N GLU A 128 7.95 -11.19 -5.40
CA GLU A 128 8.75 -11.66 -4.26
C GLU A 128 7.89 -12.01 -3.04
N GLU A 129 6.92 -11.15 -2.71
CA GLU A 129 5.99 -11.39 -1.59
C GLU A 129 5.07 -12.58 -1.86
N ALA A 130 4.59 -12.74 -3.10
CA ALA A 130 3.83 -13.90 -3.53
C ALA A 130 4.66 -15.19 -3.37
N GLY A 131 5.92 -15.17 -3.80
CA GLY A 131 6.86 -16.29 -3.64
C GLY A 131 7.11 -16.67 -2.19
N LYS A 132 7.31 -15.67 -1.30
CA LYS A 132 7.44 -15.91 0.15
C LYS A 132 6.21 -16.55 0.77
N ARG A 133 5.02 -16.34 0.20
CA ARG A 133 3.75 -16.95 0.62
C ARG A 133 3.45 -18.28 -0.05
N GLY A 134 4.35 -18.78 -0.90
CA GLY A 134 4.17 -20.04 -1.64
C GLY A 134 3.17 -19.94 -2.79
N LEU A 135 2.77 -18.75 -3.19
CA LEU A 135 1.92 -18.50 -4.34
C LEU A 135 2.73 -18.61 -5.63
N LYS A 136 2.23 -19.40 -6.58
CA LYS A 136 2.78 -19.41 -7.95
C LYS A 136 2.12 -18.28 -8.73
N VAL A 137 2.93 -17.35 -9.19
CA VAL A 137 2.47 -16.18 -9.93
C VAL A 137 3.16 -16.07 -11.28
N ARG A 138 2.57 -15.28 -12.16
CA ARG A 138 3.13 -14.79 -13.42
C ARG A 138 3.07 -13.28 -13.39
N CYS A 139 4.02 -12.61 -14.03
CA CYS A 139 4.03 -11.17 -14.16
C CYS A 139 3.87 -10.78 -15.63
N GLY A 140 3.02 -9.78 -15.85
CA GLY A 140 2.95 -9.03 -17.09
C GLY A 140 3.63 -7.69 -16.90
N HIS A 141 4.51 -7.32 -17.81
CA HIS A 141 5.23 -6.05 -17.78
C HIS A 141 5.00 -5.28 -19.07
N PHE A 142 4.72 -3.98 -18.93
CA PHE A 142 4.50 -3.08 -20.06
C PHE A 142 5.33 -1.80 -19.85
N SER A 143 6.15 -1.45 -20.86
CA SER A 143 6.93 -0.21 -20.87
C SER A 143 6.08 0.96 -21.36
N MET A 144 6.18 2.11 -20.71
CA MET A 144 5.48 3.32 -21.15
C MET A 144 6.02 3.88 -22.47
N GLU A 145 7.20 3.47 -22.90
CA GLU A 145 7.76 3.79 -24.23
C GLU A 145 6.89 3.25 -25.37
N GLU A 146 6.12 2.19 -25.14
CA GLU A 146 5.22 1.56 -26.10
C GLU A 146 3.79 2.13 -26.04
N ASN A 147 3.50 3.00 -25.07
CA ASN A 147 2.17 3.58 -24.91
C ASN A 147 1.97 4.82 -25.79
N GLY A 148 1.01 4.76 -26.71
CA GLY A 148 0.73 5.87 -27.63
C GLY A 148 0.40 7.19 -26.93
N ARG A 149 -0.29 7.17 -25.81
CA ARG A 149 -0.61 8.38 -25.03
C ARG A 149 0.66 8.97 -24.41
N SER A 150 1.54 8.14 -23.88
CA SER A 150 2.82 8.57 -23.29
C SER A 150 3.74 9.18 -24.36
N ILE A 151 3.75 8.60 -25.57
CA ILE A 151 4.49 9.16 -26.72
C ILE A 151 3.98 10.56 -27.07
N ILE A 152 2.65 10.75 -27.14
CA ILE A 152 2.03 12.05 -27.45
C ILE A 152 2.33 13.09 -26.40
N SER A 153 2.29 12.72 -25.13
CA SER A 153 2.57 13.64 -24.01
C SER A 153 4.06 13.89 -23.77
N GLY A 154 4.96 13.07 -24.36
CA GLY A 154 6.39 13.13 -24.08
C GLY A 154 6.78 12.53 -22.73
N GLU A 155 5.91 11.77 -22.10
CA GLU A 155 6.05 11.18 -20.76
C GLU A 155 6.21 9.65 -20.87
N GLN A 156 7.32 9.18 -21.42
CA GLN A 156 7.56 7.78 -21.76
C GLN A 156 8.32 7.01 -20.67
N ASP A 157 8.77 7.70 -19.62
CA ASP A 157 9.52 7.06 -18.56
C ASP A 157 8.60 6.23 -17.67
N GLY A 158 8.94 4.93 -17.52
CA GLY A 158 8.28 4.09 -16.56
C GLY A 158 7.71 2.78 -17.10
N PHE A 159 6.97 2.12 -16.23
CA PHE A 159 6.39 0.81 -16.52
C PHE A 159 5.12 0.56 -15.71
N ILE A 160 4.35 -0.43 -16.17
CA ILE A 160 3.27 -1.06 -15.42
C ILE A 160 3.58 -2.55 -15.33
N GLN A 161 3.57 -3.10 -14.12
CA GLN A 161 3.68 -4.52 -13.87
C GLN A 161 2.44 -5.01 -13.15
N LEU A 162 1.84 -6.08 -13.67
CA LEU A 162 0.73 -6.79 -13.02
C LEU A 162 1.20 -8.18 -12.59
N VAL A 163 0.73 -8.61 -11.42
CA VAL A 163 1.02 -9.93 -10.86
C VAL A 163 -0.26 -10.74 -10.83
N PHE A 164 -0.22 -11.94 -11.45
CA PHE A 164 -1.37 -12.82 -11.58
C PHE A 164 -1.09 -14.17 -10.90
N GLU A 165 -2.08 -14.75 -10.26
CA GLU A 165 -2.03 -16.14 -9.85
C GLU A 165 -1.94 -17.03 -11.09
N ALA A 166 -0.99 -18.00 -11.06
CA ALA A 166 -0.54 -18.72 -12.27
C ALA A 166 -1.61 -19.64 -12.89
N TYR A 167 -2.58 -20.09 -12.11
CA TYR A 167 -3.60 -21.05 -12.56
C TYR A 167 -4.92 -20.36 -12.93
N SER A 168 -5.37 -19.43 -12.08
CA SER A 168 -6.65 -18.73 -12.25
C SER A 168 -6.57 -17.47 -13.10
N ASN A 169 -5.37 -16.93 -13.34
CA ASN A 169 -5.13 -15.60 -13.89
C ASN A 169 -5.72 -14.45 -13.08
N THR A 170 -6.14 -14.70 -11.84
CA THR A 170 -6.65 -13.66 -10.95
C THR A 170 -5.54 -12.66 -10.64
N ILE A 171 -5.87 -11.38 -10.73
CA ILE A 171 -4.92 -10.29 -10.40
C ILE A 171 -4.73 -10.28 -8.89
N VAL A 172 -3.47 -10.35 -8.45
CA VAL A 172 -3.09 -10.36 -7.03
C VAL A 172 -2.20 -9.19 -6.63
N GLY A 173 -1.72 -8.44 -7.60
CA GLY A 173 -0.91 -7.25 -7.34
C GLY A 173 -0.59 -6.43 -8.58
N ALA A 174 -0.17 -5.20 -8.33
CA ALA A 174 0.34 -4.29 -9.36
C ALA A 174 1.40 -3.35 -8.79
N GLN A 175 2.38 -3.03 -9.61
CA GLN A 175 3.41 -2.02 -9.39
C GLN A 175 3.48 -1.12 -10.63
N MET A 176 3.35 0.16 -10.42
CA MET A 176 3.39 1.16 -11.48
C MET A 176 4.40 2.24 -11.14
N MET A 177 5.20 2.62 -12.11
CA MET A 177 6.00 3.83 -12.08
C MET A 177 5.79 4.52 -13.42
N CYS A 178 4.86 5.44 -13.50
CA CYS A 178 4.50 6.11 -14.74
C CYS A 178 3.66 7.36 -14.45
N PRO A 179 3.47 8.24 -15.44
CA PRO A 179 2.55 9.36 -15.30
C PRO A 179 1.14 8.89 -14.92
N ARG A 180 0.55 9.53 -13.91
CA ARG A 180 -0.80 9.24 -13.40
C ARG A 180 -0.98 7.83 -12.80
N ALA A 181 0.09 7.19 -12.35
CA ALA A 181 0.02 5.90 -11.67
C ALA A 181 -0.94 5.92 -10.48
N THR A 182 -0.96 7.03 -9.73
CA THR A 182 -1.80 7.22 -8.55
C THR A 182 -3.30 7.33 -8.89
N ASP A 183 -3.65 7.79 -10.09
CA ASP A 183 -5.02 7.79 -10.60
C ASP A 183 -5.46 6.38 -11.03
N MET A 184 -4.58 5.63 -11.68
CA MET A 184 -4.89 4.34 -12.29
C MET A 184 -4.95 3.19 -11.28
N ILE A 185 -4.19 3.26 -10.18
CA ILE A 185 -4.06 2.16 -9.23
C ILE A 185 -5.39 1.78 -8.57
N GLY A 186 -6.33 2.70 -8.47
CA GLY A 186 -7.65 2.46 -7.91
C GLY A 186 -8.47 1.43 -8.69
N GLU A 187 -8.32 1.39 -10.01
CA GLU A 187 -8.93 0.40 -10.89
C GLU A 187 -8.41 -0.99 -10.58
N ILE A 188 -7.09 -1.14 -10.46
CA ILE A 188 -6.47 -2.43 -10.11
C ILE A 188 -6.86 -2.87 -8.68
N ALA A 189 -6.93 -1.93 -7.74
CA ALA A 189 -7.39 -2.24 -6.39
C ALA A 189 -8.81 -2.79 -6.40
N THR A 190 -9.69 -2.22 -7.22
CA THR A 190 -11.07 -2.70 -7.42
C THR A 190 -11.08 -4.10 -8.07
N ALA A 191 -10.24 -4.32 -9.07
CA ALA A 191 -10.10 -5.63 -9.73
C ALA A 191 -9.66 -6.71 -8.72
N ILE A 192 -8.64 -6.45 -7.92
CA ILE A 192 -8.17 -7.38 -6.88
C ILE A 192 -9.27 -7.63 -5.85
N ALA A 193 -9.97 -6.58 -5.38
CA ALA A 193 -11.05 -6.70 -4.38
C ALA A 193 -12.19 -7.60 -4.84
N ASN A 194 -12.44 -7.66 -6.15
CA ASN A 194 -13.50 -8.46 -6.76
C ASN A 194 -12.97 -9.78 -7.37
N GLY A 195 -11.69 -10.11 -7.23
CA GLY A 195 -11.11 -11.34 -7.75
C GLY A 195 -11.14 -11.44 -9.27
N LEU A 196 -11.01 -10.30 -9.98
CA LEU A 196 -11.04 -10.27 -11.42
C LEU A 196 -9.77 -10.89 -12.02
N THR A 197 -9.93 -11.51 -13.20
CA THR A 197 -8.81 -12.03 -13.99
C THR A 197 -8.26 -10.97 -14.94
N ALA A 198 -7.05 -11.24 -15.46
CA ALA A 198 -6.44 -10.40 -16.49
C ALA A 198 -7.33 -10.27 -17.72
N GLU A 199 -7.97 -11.37 -18.14
CA GLU A 199 -8.87 -11.38 -19.27
C GLU A 199 -10.10 -10.50 -19.06
N GLN A 200 -10.69 -10.56 -17.87
CA GLN A 200 -11.84 -9.72 -17.52
C GLN A 200 -11.49 -8.24 -17.56
N MET A 201 -10.31 -7.87 -17.04
CA MET A 201 -9.83 -6.51 -17.11
C MET A 201 -9.53 -6.04 -18.53
N SER A 202 -9.04 -6.91 -19.40
CA SER A 202 -8.71 -6.55 -20.78
C SER A 202 -9.92 -6.23 -21.65
N PHE A 203 -11.15 -6.57 -21.20
CA PHE A 203 -12.39 -6.22 -21.88
C PHE A 203 -12.91 -4.82 -21.51
N GLU A 204 -12.28 -4.16 -20.55
CA GLU A 204 -12.65 -2.81 -20.24
C GLU A 204 -12.24 -1.87 -21.37
N ILE A 205 -13.20 -1.10 -21.87
CA ILE A 205 -12.95 -0.07 -22.90
C ILE A 205 -12.61 1.22 -22.16
N GLY A 206 -11.29 1.39 -21.91
CA GLY A 206 -10.78 2.58 -21.24
C GLY A 206 -10.46 3.73 -22.18
N ARG A 207 -10.02 4.86 -21.62
CA ARG A 207 -9.62 6.05 -22.35
C ARG A 207 -8.42 5.85 -23.29
N ALA A 208 -7.73 4.73 -23.20
CA ALA A 208 -6.55 4.41 -24.00
C ALA A 208 -6.87 4.00 -25.45
N HIS A 209 -8.15 3.81 -25.78
CA HIS A 209 -8.60 3.36 -27.10
C HIS A 209 -9.15 4.50 -27.97
N VAL A 210 -8.95 5.77 -27.56
CA VAL A 210 -9.38 6.93 -28.34
C VAL A 210 -8.17 7.67 -28.89
#